data_c4fa54021ea59183536f32d7cd403b59
#
_entry.id   c4fa54021ea59183536f32d7cd403b59
#
_cell.length_a   1.000
_cell.length_b   1.000
_cell.length_c   1.000
_cell.angle_alpha   90.00
_cell.angle_beta   90.00
_cell.angle_gamma   90.00
#
_symmetry.space_group_name_H-M   'P 1'
#
loop_
_entity.id
_entity.type
_entity.pdbx_description
1 polymer ?
#
loop_
_entity_poly.entity_id
_entity_poly.type
_entity_poly.pdbx_seq_one_letter_code
_entity_poly.pdbx_strand_id
1 'polypeptide(L)'
;MEKSFSLFANFKQTTPSEITLDRVYRLITTDSDLRDRTEKFRFYLRVGNKQMSACEKTSCPAFTPAVRCEGGRKRMHIKAYTGLSLCDLDHIPEERVAEAFAAVCADPHVLLAYHTISGRGLRVIYAFLFEDGSSVADADPADRKTLRVYQEGYRQGNELFARLAGLEYDSSCKNPERISGTAYDPDAYYNPEALPLQVKLPPAPSAKPGRPKGRKAKPGRYIATAGKAAEVSGKRLEDEGIRYEPGHHNEYVMRTGYLFNLYGVPEAEAVAWAVEAFADYGAENVESTFRSCYAGEEEHGSVRLPR
;
A
#
# COMPACT_ATOMS: atom_id res chain seq x y z
N MET A 1 -14.95 23.24 8.97
CA MET A 1 -15.79 22.20 8.30
C MET A 1 -15.29 20.83 8.75
N GLU A 2 -16.18 19.99 9.20
CA GLU A 2 -15.84 18.61 9.57
C GLU A 2 -15.35 17.83 8.33
N LYS A 3 -14.17 17.23 8.40
CA LYS A 3 -13.56 16.52 7.27
C LYS A 3 -14.27 15.18 7.05
N SER A 4 -14.88 14.98 5.86
CA SER A 4 -15.45 13.71 5.46
C SER A 4 -14.48 12.91 4.58
N PHE A 5 -14.56 11.59 4.66
CA PHE A 5 -13.78 10.65 3.88
C PHE A 5 -14.62 9.42 3.51
N SER A 6 -14.05 8.45 2.82
CA SER A 6 -14.84 7.32 2.30
C SER A 6 -14.93 6.17 3.29
N LEU A 7 -16.16 5.67 3.46
CA LEU A 7 -16.53 4.44 4.14
C LEU A 7 -16.98 3.40 3.11
N PHE A 8 -16.62 2.15 3.34
CA PHE A 8 -17.06 0.97 2.60
C PHE A 8 -17.74 0.02 3.57
N ALA A 9 -18.90 -0.52 3.20
CA ALA A 9 -19.67 -1.40 4.08
C ALA A 9 -18.91 -2.67 4.51
N ASN A 10 -17.91 -3.09 3.72
CA ASN A 10 -16.98 -4.17 4.04
C ASN A 10 -15.76 -4.12 3.11
N PHE A 11 -14.77 -4.99 3.32
CA PHE A 11 -13.55 -5.02 2.51
C PHE A 11 -13.74 -5.40 1.04
N LYS A 12 -14.86 -6.02 0.66
CA LYS A 12 -15.15 -6.41 -0.73
C LYS A 12 -15.89 -5.31 -1.49
N GLN A 13 -16.56 -4.41 -0.76
CA GLN A 13 -17.33 -3.32 -1.36
C GLN A 13 -16.40 -2.29 -2.00
N THR A 14 -16.80 -1.81 -3.17
CA THR A 14 -16.06 -0.78 -3.91
C THR A 14 -16.80 0.55 -4.01
N THR A 15 -18.10 0.57 -3.72
CA THR A 15 -18.92 1.78 -3.69
C THR A 15 -18.71 2.51 -2.36
N PRO A 16 -18.12 3.72 -2.38
CA PRO A 16 -17.93 4.52 -1.17
C PRO A 16 -19.22 5.21 -0.74
N SER A 17 -19.36 5.38 0.57
CA SER A 17 -20.23 6.38 1.21
C SER A 17 -19.37 7.37 1.98
N GLU A 18 -19.92 8.50 2.39
CA GLU A 18 -19.18 9.48 3.18
C GLU A 18 -19.38 9.25 4.69
N ILE A 19 -18.32 9.44 5.46
CA ILE A 19 -18.33 9.37 6.92
C ILE A 19 -17.38 10.43 7.49
N THR A 20 -17.66 10.88 8.72
CA THR A 20 -16.77 11.77 9.50
C THR A 20 -16.05 11.00 10.59
N LEU A 21 -15.02 11.61 11.18
CA LEU A 21 -14.23 10.95 12.21
C LEU A 21 -15.03 10.67 13.48
N ASP A 22 -15.92 11.60 13.88
CA ASP A 22 -16.85 11.41 14.98
C ASP A 22 -17.76 10.19 14.77
N ARG A 23 -18.28 10.02 13.56
CA ARG A 23 -19.12 8.86 13.24
C ARG A 23 -18.31 7.55 13.23
N VAL A 24 -17.04 7.57 12.81
CA VAL A 24 -16.15 6.40 12.92
C VAL A 24 -15.92 6.06 14.39
N TYR A 25 -15.66 7.06 15.24
CA TYR A 25 -15.50 6.85 16.68
C TYR A 25 -16.74 6.20 17.29
N ARG A 26 -17.94 6.73 17.00
CA ARG A 26 -19.21 6.12 17.46
C ARG A 26 -19.40 4.70 16.94
N LEU A 27 -19.13 4.46 15.65
CA LEU A 27 -19.18 3.12 15.07
C LEU A 27 -18.28 2.14 15.84
N ILE A 28 -17.04 2.55 16.12
CA ILE A 28 -16.07 1.72 16.84
C ILE A 28 -16.48 1.45 18.28
N THR A 29 -17.08 2.43 18.96
CA THR A 29 -17.35 2.33 20.40
C THR A 29 -18.73 1.78 20.76
N THR A 30 -19.73 1.88 19.85
CA THR A 30 -21.13 1.60 20.23
C THR A 30 -21.86 0.64 19.31
N ASP A 31 -21.33 0.29 18.12
CA ASP A 31 -22.05 -0.54 17.16
C ASP A 31 -22.07 -2.02 17.60
N SER A 32 -23.27 -2.58 17.73
CA SER A 32 -23.47 -3.96 18.19
C SER A 32 -23.05 -5.00 17.16
N ASP A 33 -23.28 -4.75 15.87
CA ASP A 33 -22.90 -5.69 14.80
C ASP A 33 -21.37 -5.76 14.66
N LEU A 34 -20.71 -4.62 14.78
CA LEU A 34 -19.25 -4.55 14.79
C LEU A 34 -18.66 -5.25 16.02
N ARG A 35 -19.32 -5.12 17.18
CA ARG A 35 -18.97 -5.84 18.41
C ARG A 35 -19.03 -7.35 18.19
N ASP A 36 -20.16 -7.85 17.72
CA ASP A 36 -20.38 -9.28 17.48
C ASP A 36 -19.33 -9.85 16.51
N ARG A 37 -19.02 -9.12 15.43
CA ARG A 37 -17.99 -9.52 14.46
C ARG A 37 -16.60 -9.54 15.07
N THR A 38 -16.27 -8.54 15.88
CA THR A 38 -14.99 -8.45 16.57
C THR A 38 -14.80 -9.60 17.54
N GLU A 39 -15.83 -9.92 18.32
CA GLU A 39 -15.81 -11.04 19.27
C GLU A 39 -15.71 -12.40 18.56
N LYS A 40 -16.47 -12.62 17.47
CA LYS A 40 -16.37 -13.81 16.62
C LYS A 40 -15.00 -13.94 15.98
N PHE A 41 -14.43 -12.85 15.46
CA PHE A 41 -13.08 -12.86 14.94
C PHE A 41 -12.06 -13.35 15.97
N ARG A 42 -12.09 -12.76 17.19
CA ARG A 42 -11.18 -13.12 18.28
C ARG A 42 -11.40 -14.57 18.74
N PHE A 43 -12.64 -15.04 18.75
CA PHE A 43 -12.95 -16.45 19.04
C PHE A 43 -12.33 -17.37 17.97
N TYR A 44 -12.60 -17.15 16.68
CA TYR A 44 -12.06 -17.98 15.61
C TYR A 44 -10.53 -17.96 15.55
N LEU A 45 -9.93 -16.81 15.85
CA LEU A 45 -8.48 -16.69 15.92
C LEU A 45 -7.90 -17.60 17.04
N ARG A 46 -8.52 -17.60 18.22
CA ARG A 46 -8.09 -18.44 19.35
C ARG A 46 -8.21 -19.94 19.08
N VAL A 47 -9.25 -20.37 18.38
CA VAL A 47 -9.44 -21.79 18.02
C VAL A 47 -8.71 -22.18 16.73
N GLY A 48 -7.89 -21.30 16.16
CA GLY A 48 -7.08 -21.57 14.97
C GLY A 48 -7.86 -21.62 13.65
N ASN A 49 -9.13 -21.20 13.62
CA ASN A 49 -9.94 -21.18 12.40
C ASN A 49 -9.67 -19.92 11.58
N LYS A 50 -8.58 -19.96 10.79
CA LYS A 50 -8.13 -18.82 9.96
C LYS A 50 -9.17 -18.39 8.92
N GLN A 51 -9.92 -19.33 8.35
CA GLN A 51 -10.91 -19.01 7.32
C GLN A 51 -12.06 -18.21 7.90
N MET A 52 -12.63 -18.64 9.03
CA MET A 52 -13.73 -17.92 9.66
C MET A 52 -13.28 -16.57 10.23
N SER A 53 -12.10 -16.50 10.85
CA SER A 53 -11.58 -15.21 11.31
C SER A 53 -11.38 -14.22 10.14
N ALA A 54 -10.82 -14.65 9.02
CA ALA A 54 -10.69 -13.80 7.83
C ALA A 54 -12.05 -13.36 7.28
N CYS A 55 -13.07 -14.22 7.33
CA CYS A 55 -14.45 -13.88 6.92
C CYS A 55 -15.01 -12.76 7.80
N GLU A 56 -14.93 -12.86 9.11
CA GLU A 56 -15.40 -11.81 10.03
C GLU A 56 -14.66 -10.48 9.79
N LYS A 57 -13.32 -10.51 9.71
CA LYS A 57 -12.51 -9.32 9.42
C LYS A 57 -12.93 -8.64 8.12
N THR A 58 -13.11 -9.41 7.04
CA THR A 58 -13.45 -8.83 5.73
C THR A 58 -14.91 -8.37 5.63
N SER A 59 -15.77 -8.79 6.56
CA SER A 59 -17.17 -8.36 6.67
C SER A 59 -17.35 -7.09 7.51
N CYS A 60 -16.32 -6.66 8.25
CA CYS A 60 -16.37 -5.39 8.97
C CYS A 60 -16.32 -4.20 8.01
N PRO A 61 -16.94 -3.06 8.36
CA PRO A 61 -16.76 -1.80 7.66
C PRO A 61 -15.28 -1.41 7.57
N ALA A 62 -14.93 -0.72 6.50
CA ALA A 62 -13.57 -0.22 6.29
C ALA A 62 -13.63 1.20 5.71
N PHE A 63 -12.62 2.02 5.97
CA PHE A 63 -12.62 3.42 5.55
C PHE A 63 -11.23 3.87 5.07
N THR A 64 -11.18 4.98 4.35
CA THR A 64 -9.95 5.59 3.85
C THR A 64 -9.81 6.99 4.45
N PRO A 65 -9.14 7.19 5.61
CA PRO A 65 -9.10 8.49 6.28
C PRO A 65 -8.43 9.58 5.44
N ALA A 66 -7.46 9.22 4.62
CA ALA A 66 -6.66 10.14 3.84
C ALA A 66 -7.37 10.74 2.62
N VAL A 67 -8.44 10.08 2.12
CA VAL A 67 -9.08 10.49 0.87
C VAL A 67 -10.59 10.29 0.88
N ARG A 68 -11.25 11.13 0.08
CA ARG A 68 -12.62 10.94 -0.37
C ARG A 68 -12.62 10.41 -1.79
N CYS A 69 -13.26 9.27 -2.00
CA CYS A 69 -13.37 8.62 -3.31
C CYS A 69 -14.81 8.74 -3.85
N GLU A 70 -14.96 8.64 -5.15
CA GLU A 70 -16.24 8.60 -5.85
C GLU A 70 -16.22 7.55 -6.98
N GLY A 71 -17.28 6.75 -7.11
CA GLY A 71 -17.40 5.72 -8.14
C GLY A 71 -16.49 4.50 -7.97
N GLY A 72 -15.69 4.42 -6.89
CA GLY A 72 -14.80 3.30 -6.63
C GLY A 72 -13.78 3.60 -5.55
N ARG A 73 -12.80 2.69 -5.36
CA ARG A 73 -11.76 2.82 -4.32
C ARG A 73 -10.33 2.74 -4.87
N LYS A 74 -10.15 2.86 -6.17
CA LYS A 74 -8.82 2.91 -6.77
C LYS A 74 -8.33 4.37 -6.78
N ARG A 75 -7.04 4.57 -6.96
CA ARG A 75 -6.41 5.89 -7.01
C ARG A 75 -7.11 6.86 -8.00
N MET A 76 -7.55 6.38 -9.15
CA MET A 76 -8.26 7.18 -10.14
C MET A 76 -9.64 7.69 -9.67
N HIS A 77 -10.16 7.15 -8.57
CA HIS A 77 -11.43 7.55 -7.97
C HIS A 77 -11.27 8.55 -6.82
N ILE A 78 -10.04 8.97 -6.50
CA ILE A 78 -9.80 9.99 -5.46
C ILE A 78 -10.32 11.33 -5.96
N LYS A 79 -11.25 11.91 -5.21
CA LYS A 79 -11.82 13.24 -5.47
C LYS A 79 -11.16 14.34 -4.65
N ALA A 80 -10.73 14.02 -3.45
CA ALA A 80 -10.06 14.96 -2.57
C ALA A 80 -9.18 14.23 -1.55
N TYR A 81 -8.11 14.87 -1.15
CA TYR A 81 -7.37 14.52 0.05
C TYR A 81 -8.00 15.22 1.26
N THR A 82 -7.89 14.62 2.44
CA THR A 82 -8.48 15.15 3.68
C THR A 82 -7.47 15.90 4.56
N GLY A 83 -6.18 15.72 4.31
CA GLY A 83 -5.12 16.13 5.22
C GLY A 83 -4.99 15.22 6.46
N LEU A 84 -5.72 14.10 6.48
CA LEU A 84 -5.55 13.05 7.48
C LEU A 84 -4.61 11.97 6.97
N SER A 85 -4.02 11.24 7.91
CA SER A 85 -3.26 10.02 7.63
C SER A 85 -3.51 8.99 8.74
N LEU A 86 -3.00 7.77 8.53
CA LEU A 86 -3.18 6.67 9.44
C LEU A 86 -1.84 5.97 9.68
N CYS A 87 -1.52 5.67 10.93
CA CYS A 87 -0.47 4.76 11.32
C CYS A 87 -1.09 3.42 11.73
N ASP A 88 -0.56 2.34 11.17
CA ASP A 88 -0.95 0.96 11.47
C ASP A 88 0.22 0.27 12.19
N LEU A 89 0.04 -0.06 13.47
CA LEU A 89 1.01 -0.73 14.32
C LEU A 89 0.50 -2.13 14.59
N ASP A 90 1.02 -3.11 13.88
CA ASP A 90 0.59 -4.51 13.97
C ASP A 90 1.55 -5.36 14.84
N HIS A 91 1.07 -6.55 15.23
CA HIS A 91 1.86 -7.56 15.93
C HIS A 91 2.47 -7.13 17.26
N ILE A 92 1.78 -6.27 18.00
CA ILE A 92 2.22 -5.84 19.33
C ILE A 92 2.15 -7.04 20.29
N PRO A 93 3.22 -7.35 21.06
CA PRO A 93 3.14 -8.31 22.15
C PRO A 93 2.03 -7.95 23.13
N GLU A 94 1.25 -8.93 23.56
CA GLU A 94 0.03 -8.71 24.36
C GLU A 94 0.31 -7.87 25.62
N GLU A 95 1.42 -8.14 26.29
CA GLU A 95 1.88 -7.44 27.49
C GLU A 95 2.26 -5.97 27.24
N ARG A 96 2.52 -5.58 25.99
CA ARG A 96 2.91 -4.21 25.61
C ARG A 96 1.79 -3.37 25.00
N VAL A 97 0.63 -3.99 24.69
CA VAL A 97 -0.47 -3.30 24.00
C VAL A 97 -0.95 -2.08 24.79
N ALA A 98 -1.20 -2.25 26.09
CA ALA A 98 -1.68 -1.17 26.95
C ALA A 98 -0.67 -0.02 27.09
N GLU A 99 0.63 -0.34 27.24
CA GLU A 99 1.71 0.65 27.31
C GLU A 99 1.83 1.44 26.01
N ALA A 100 1.85 0.73 24.85
CA ALA A 100 1.92 1.35 23.54
C ALA A 100 0.72 2.24 23.25
N PHE A 101 -0.50 1.82 23.62
CA PHE A 101 -1.71 2.60 23.47
C PHE A 101 -1.65 3.89 24.32
N ALA A 102 -1.29 3.78 25.59
CA ALA A 102 -1.16 4.94 26.47
C ALA A 102 -0.10 5.92 25.96
N ALA A 103 1.06 5.43 25.50
CA ALA A 103 2.14 6.26 24.97
C ALA A 103 1.70 7.04 23.73
N VAL A 104 0.96 6.38 22.83
CA VAL A 104 0.42 7.01 21.62
C VAL A 104 -0.64 8.05 21.98
N CYS A 105 -1.62 7.70 22.83
CA CYS A 105 -2.72 8.61 23.20
C CYS A 105 -2.28 9.84 24.01
N ALA A 106 -1.08 9.83 24.59
CA ALA A 106 -0.51 10.98 25.26
C ALA A 106 0.01 12.06 24.28
N ASP A 107 0.16 11.73 22.99
CA ASP A 107 0.65 12.69 21.99
C ASP A 107 -0.48 13.62 21.52
N PRO A 108 -0.25 14.97 21.50
CA PRO A 108 -1.29 15.94 21.16
C PRO A 108 -1.77 15.92 19.72
N HIS A 109 -1.11 15.17 18.84
CA HIS A 109 -1.47 15.09 17.42
C HIS A 109 -2.45 13.93 17.11
N VAL A 110 -2.79 13.09 18.11
CA VAL A 110 -3.68 11.94 17.91
C VAL A 110 -5.14 12.38 17.89
N LEU A 111 -5.79 12.24 16.74
CA LEU A 111 -7.24 12.48 16.57
C LEU A 111 -8.08 11.29 17.03
N LEU A 112 -7.69 10.09 16.63
CA LEU A 112 -8.37 8.84 16.98
C LEU A 112 -7.32 7.73 17.10
N ALA A 113 -7.36 6.97 18.19
CA ALA A 113 -6.61 5.74 18.32
C ALA A 113 -7.49 4.62 18.82
N TYR A 114 -7.33 3.41 18.24
CA TYR A 114 -8.12 2.24 18.64
C TYR A 114 -7.35 0.95 18.37
N HIS A 115 -7.75 -0.10 19.10
CA HIS A 115 -7.19 -1.44 18.92
C HIS A 115 -7.71 -2.09 17.64
N THR A 116 -6.83 -2.76 16.90
CA THR A 116 -7.24 -3.55 15.73
C THR A 116 -8.13 -4.73 16.13
N ILE A 117 -8.79 -5.35 15.16
CA ILE A 117 -9.74 -6.45 15.41
C ILE A 117 -9.12 -7.62 16.17
N SER A 118 -7.81 -7.84 16.03
CA SER A 118 -7.09 -8.88 16.77
C SER A 118 -6.84 -8.52 18.25
N GLY A 119 -6.97 -7.24 18.61
CA GLY A 119 -6.56 -6.72 19.92
C GLY A 119 -5.04 -6.62 20.10
N ARG A 120 -4.25 -6.93 19.05
CA ARG A 120 -2.78 -6.96 19.08
C ARG A 120 -2.16 -6.00 18.08
N GLY A 121 -2.81 -4.89 17.84
CA GLY A 121 -2.35 -3.80 17.01
C GLY A 121 -3.12 -2.54 17.31
N LEU A 122 -2.59 -1.41 16.88
CA LEU A 122 -3.20 -0.09 17.06
C LEU A 122 -3.36 0.60 15.72
N ARG A 123 -4.42 1.37 15.58
CA ARG A 123 -4.61 2.32 14.51
C ARG A 123 -4.67 3.73 15.06
N VAL A 124 -3.86 4.59 14.49
CA VAL A 124 -3.72 5.98 14.92
C VAL A 124 -4.04 6.89 13.75
N ILE A 125 -5.07 7.71 13.87
CA ILE A 125 -5.42 8.71 12.87
C ILE A 125 -4.96 10.07 13.37
N TYR A 126 -4.29 10.82 12.51
CA TYR A 126 -3.77 12.15 12.78
C TYR A 126 -3.95 13.06 11.57
N ALA A 127 -4.03 14.36 11.82
CA ALA A 127 -3.93 15.38 10.78
C ALA A 127 -2.47 15.82 10.64
N PHE A 128 -2.07 16.27 9.43
CA PHE A 128 -0.77 16.86 9.23
C PHE A 128 -0.82 18.08 8.32
N LEU A 129 0.11 19.00 8.55
CA LEU A 129 0.39 20.18 7.73
C LEU A 129 1.89 20.25 7.47
N PHE A 130 2.28 20.85 6.38
CA PHE A 130 3.69 21.13 6.13
C PHE A 130 4.14 22.37 6.88
N GLU A 131 5.46 22.48 7.15
CA GLU A 131 6.06 23.62 7.88
C GLU A 131 5.78 24.97 7.23
N ASP A 132 5.50 25.00 5.92
CA ASP A 132 5.08 26.21 5.20
C ASP A 132 3.57 26.52 5.31
N GLY A 133 2.82 25.74 6.10
CA GLY A 133 1.39 25.87 6.28
C GLY A 133 0.53 25.21 5.19
N SER A 134 1.14 24.66 4.16
CA SER A 134 0.38 23.98 3.09
C SER A 134 -0.21 22.64 3.53
N SER A 135 -1.29 22.22 2.86
CA SER A 135 -1.99 20.95 3.11
C SER A 135 -2.19 20.16 1.83
N VAL A 136 -2.11 18.85 1.92
CA VAL A 136 -2.54 17.98 0.81
C VAL A 136 -4.04 18.09 0.52
N ALA A 137 -4.83 18.56 1.48
CA ALA A 137 -6.27 18.75 1.29
C ALA A 137 -6.60 19.83 0.24
N ASP A 138 -5.68 20.77 0.02
CA ASP A 138 -5.84 21.86 -0.93
C ASP A 138 -5.23 21.54 -2.30
N ALA A 139 -4.61 20.37 -2.44
CA ALA A 139 -3.91 19.97 -3.64
C ALA A 139 -4.81 19.23 -4.65
N ASP A 140 -4.50 19.33 -5.94
CA ASP A 140 -5.16 18.55 -6.99
C ASP A 140 -4.87 17.04 -6.80
N PRO A 141 -5.90 16.20 -6.59
CA PRO A 141 -5.71 14.75 -6.41
C PRO A 141 -5.16 14.05 -7.67
N ALA A 142 -5.32 14.63 -8.85
CA ALA A 142 -4.79 14.08 -10.10
C ALA A 142 -3.28 14.35 -10.27
N ASP A 143 -2.72 15.35 -9.58
CA ASP A 143 -1.28 15.63 -9.68
C ASP A 143 -0.47 14.53 -8.99
N ARG A 144 0.50 13.98 -9.72
CA ARG A 144 1.44 12.99 -9.18
C ARG A 144 2.30 13.53 -8.02
N LYS A 145 2.50 14.85 -7.97
CA LYS A 145 3.22 15.49 -6.87
C LYS A 145 2.45 15.36 -5.56
N THR A 146 1.12 15.48 -5.60
CA THR A 146 0.25 15.34 -4.43
C THR A 146 0.45 14.01 -3.72
N LEU A 147 0.53 12.89 -4.47
CA LEU A 147 0.83 11.60 -3.88
C LEU A 147 2.18 11.59 -3.13
N ARG A 148 3.22 12.14 -3.74
CA ARG A 148 4.56 12.17 -3.12
C ARG A 148 4.56 12.99 -1.84
N VAL A 149 3.86 14.12 -1.88
CA VAL A 149 3.70 15.02 -0.73
C VAL A 149 2.92 14.32 0.39
N TYR A 150 1.81 13.65 0.05
CA TYR A 150 1.06 12.82 1.01
C TYR A 150 1.94 11.72 1.64
N GLN A 151 2.71 11.00 0.81
CA GLN A 151 3.57 9.91 1.29
C GLN A 151 4.66 10.39 2.25
N GLU A 152 5.09 11.64 2.12
CA GLU A 152 6.03 12.23 3.06
C GLU A 152 5.38 12.53 4.41
N GLY A 153 4.17 13.09 4.43
CA GLY A 153 3.39 13.26 5.66
C GLY A 153 3.07 11.93 6.34
N TYR A 154 2.70 10.91 5.54
CA TYR A 154 2.51 9.54 6.01
C TYR A 154 3.78 9.01 6.68
N ARG A 155 4.94 9.11 6.03
CA ARG A 155 6.22 8.60 6.55
C ARG A 155 6.58 9.24 7.88
N GLN A 156 6.58 10.59 7.96
CA GLN A 156 6.99 11.31 9.18
C GLN A 156 6.04 11.03 10.34
N GLY A 157 4.73 11.00 10.12
CA GLY A 157 3.76 10.67 11.17
C GLY A 157 3.87 9.23 11.64
N ASN A 158 4.01 8.28 10.71
CA ASN A 158 4.19 6.87 11.08
C ASN A 158 5.49 6.63 11.85
N GLU A 159 6.60 7.29 11.48
CA GLU A 159 7.86 7.24 12.24
C GLU A 159 7.71 7.81 13.65
N LEU A 160 6.92 8.88 13.84
CA LEU A 160 6.63 9.44 15.16
C LEU A 160 5.90 8.42 16.03
N PHE A 161 4.75 7.91 15.56
CA PHE A 161 3.90 7.02 16.38
C PHE A 161 4.52 5.66 16.62
N ALA A 162 5.24 5.11 15.64
CA ALA A 162 6.00 3.89 15.82
C ALA A 162 7.10 4.05 16.90
N ARG A 163 7.81 5.17 16.89
CA ARG A 163 8.82 5.48 17.91
C ARG A 163 8.19 5.64 19.30
N LEU A 164 7.04 6.35 19.43
CA LEU A 164 6.33 6.48 20.71
C LEU A 164 5.91 5.15 21.28
N ALA A 165 5.41 4.26 20.44
CA ALA A 165 5.02 2.91 20.82
C ALA A 165 6.22 1.95 21.02
N GLY A 166 7.44 2.34 20.64
CA GLY A 166 8.61 1.47 20.63
C GLY A 166 8.48 0.30 19.65
N LEU A 167 7.89 0.55 18.47
CA LEU A 167 7.56 -0.43 17.44
C LEU A 167 8.05 0.02 16.07
N GLU A 168 7.90 -0.85 15.08
CA GLU A 168 8.04 -0.52 13.66
C GLU A 168 6.66 -0.35 13.02
N TYR A 169 6.55 0.46 11.96
CA TYR A 169 5.33 0.62 11.19
C TYR A 169 5.42 -0.06 9.83
N ASP A 170 4.27 -0.43 9.25
CA ASP A 170 4.22 -1.01 7.92
C ASP A 170 4.40 0.06 6.82
N SER A 171 5.61 0.21 6.31
CA SER A 171 5.93 1.15 5.23
C SER A 171 5.25 0.83 3.89
N SER A 172 4.67 -0.37 3.72
CA SER A 172 3.92 -0.75 2.52
C SER A 172 2.55 -0.09 2.43
N CYS A 173 2.03 0.41 3.56
CA CYS A 173 0.69 1.01 3.67
C CYS A 173 0.58 2.47 3.23
N LYS A 174 1.56 3.01 2.52
CA LYS A 174 1.69 4.43 2.11
C LYS A 174 0.71 4.93 1.05
N ASN A 175 -0.17 4.09 0.53
CA ASN A 175 -1.15 4.51 -0.48
C ASN A 175 -2.35 5.19 0.20
N PRO A 176 -2.75 6.41 -0.22
CA PRO A 176 -3.82 7.17 0.44
C PRO A 176 -5.19 6.49 0.32
N GLU A 177 -5.42 5.72 -0.75
CA GLU A 177 -6.66 4.96 -0.99
C GLU A 177 -6.72 3.62 -0.25
N ARG A 178 -5.69 3.28 0.55
CA ARG A 178 -5.69 2.05 1.34
C ARG A 178 -6.79 2.08 2.38
N ILE A 179 -7.62 1.03 2.36
CA ILE A 179 -8.70 0.88 3.34
C ILE A 179 -8.16 0.38 4.68
N SER A 180 -8.66 0.97 5.75
CA SER A 180 -8.45 0.56 7.13
C SER A 180 -9.73 -0.06 7.68
N GLY A 181 -9.64 -1.27 8.25
CA GLY A 181 -10.80 -1.93 8.84
C GLY A 181 -11.16 -1.36 10.20
N THR A 182 -12.44 -1.30 10.48
CA THR A 182 -12.94 -1.01 11.84
C THR A 182 -12.89 -2.24 12.74
N ALA A 183 -12.90 -2.02 14.04
CA ALA A 183 -13.07 -3.04 15.07
C ALA A 183 -13.83 -2.42 16.23
N TYR A 184 -14.61 -3.22 16.98
CA TYR A 184 -15.22 -2.75 18.20
C TYR A 184 -14.16 -2.55 19.28
N ASP A 185 -14.09 -1.33 19.78
CA ASP A 185 -13.16 -0.92 20.83
C ASP A 185 -13.84 0.17 21.69
N PRO A 186 -14.45 -0.20 22.84
CA PRO A 186 -15.10 0.77 23.71
C PRO A 186 -14.12 1.74 24.37
N ASP A 187 -12.83 1.38 24.43
CA ASP A 187 -11.76 2.16 25.05
C ASP A 187 -11.01 3.05 24.03
N ALA A 188 -11.53 3.15 22.77
CA ALA A 188 -10.92 3.98 21.74
C ALA A 188 -10.75 5.43 22.22
N TYR A 189 -9.58 5.99 21.97
CA TYR A 189 -9.27 7.40 22.28
C TYR A 189 -9.74 8.30 21.14
N TYR A 190 -10.37 9.42 21.47
CA TYR A 190 -10.80 10.43 20.50
C TYR A 190 -10.57 11.83 21.02
N ASN A 191 -9.82 12.64 20.27
CA ASN A 191 -9.56 14.04 20.55
C ASN A 191 -9.86 14.89 19.30
N PRO A 192 -11.03 15.50 19.16
CA PRO A 192 -11.36 16.36 18.02
C PRO A 192 -10.52 17.65 17.94
N GLU A 193 -9.91 18.06 19.06
CA GLU A 193 -9.06 19.25 19.18
C GLU A 193 -7.56 18.96 19.00
N ALA A 194 -7.22 17.74 18.51
CA ALA A 194 -5.82 17.36 18.29
C ALA A 194 -5.14 18.32 17.30
N LEU A 195 -3.91 18.66 17.61
CA LEU A 195 -3.09 19.56 16.79
C LEU A 195 -2.62 18.84 15.51
N PRO A 196 -2.62 19.51 14.35
CA PRO A 196 -2.00 18.94 13.17
C PRO A 196 -0.50 18.75 13.37
N LEU A 197 0.02 17.58 13.02
CA LEU A 197 1.45 17.30 13.02
C LEU A 197 2.15 18.16 11.98
N GLN A 198 3.18 18.90 12.39
CA GLN A 198 4.02 19.66 11.47
C GLN A 198 5.05 18.73 10.82
N VAL A 199 5.01 18.63 9.49
CA VAL A 199 5.89 17.76 8.72
C VAL A 199 6.69 18.54 7.68
N LYS A 200 7.89 18.06 7.40
CA LYS A 200 8.75 18.67 6.38
C LYS A 200 8.26 18.29 4.99
N LEU A 201 8.29 19.24 4.08
CA LEU A 201 8.08 18.94 2.66
C LEU A 201 9.14 17.94 2.17
N PRO A 202 8.76 17.04 1.26
CA PRO A 202 9.74 16.17 0.63
C PRO A 202 10.80 17.05 -0.03
N PRO A 203 12.10 16.71 0.09
CA PRO A 203 13.14 17.45 -0.61
C PRO A 203 12.75 17.52 -2.09
N ALA A 204 12.92 18.70 -2.70
CA ALA A 204 12.70 18.85 -4.14
C ALA A 204 13.37 17.64 -4.83
N PRO A 205 12.76 17.02 -5.85
CA PRO A 205 13.43 15.95 -6.56
C PRO A 205 14.81 16.50 -6.89
N SER A 206 15.85 16.00 -6.23
CA SER A 206 17.21 16.28 -6.68
C SER A 206 17.14 15.97 -8.15
N ALA A 207 17.40 16.98 -9.01
CA ALA A 207 17.58 16.70 -10.42
C ALA A 207 18.52 15.50 -10.41
N LYS A 208 18.01 14.32 -10.78
CA LYS A 208 18.88 13.15 -10.91
C LYS A 208 20.03 13.71 -11.71
N PRO A 209 21.28 13.66 -11.22
CA PRO A 209 22.42 14.24 -11.96
C PRO A 209 22.17 13.79 -13.37
N GLY A 210 21.85 14.76 -14.24
CA GLY A 210 21.17 14.46 -15.50
C GLY A 210 22.00 13.39 -16.13
N ARG A 211 21.41 12.22 -16.38
CA ARG A 211 22.10 11.11 -17.06
C ARG A 211 22.89 11.83 -18.16
N PRO A 212 24.23 11.78 -18.14
CA PRO A 212 25.02 12.67 -18.97
C PRO A 212 24.35 12.73 -20.32
N LYS A 213 24.00 13.92 -20.84
CA LYS A 213 23.37 14.11 -22.16
C LYS A 213 24.38 13.72 -23.22
N GLY A 214 24.83 12.49 -23.18
CA GLY A 214 25.85 11.95 -23.96
C GLY A 214 25.61 10.48 -24.24
N ARG A 215 24.88 10.23 -25.26
CA ARG A 215 24.42 9.03 -25.92
C ARG A 215 22.97 8.74 -25.63
N LYS A 216 22.07 9.20 -26.52
CA LYS A 216 20.85 8.47 -26.83
C LYS A 216 21.28 7.02 -27.00
N ALA A 217 20.80 6.13 -26.09
CA ALA A 217 20.97 4.71 -26.29
C ALA A 217 20.46 4.41 -27.70
N LYS A 218 21.30 3.95 -28.59
CA LYS A 218 20.83 3.57 -29.91
C LYS A 218 19.86 2.41 -29.70
N PRO A 219 18.63 2.51 -30.18
CA PRO A 219 17.67 1.42 -30.02
C PRO A 219 18.23 0.14 -30.62
N GLY A 220 18.14 -0.96 -29.90
CA GLY A 220 18.31 -2.30 -30.42
C GLY A 220 19.73 -2.65 -30.92
N ARG A 221 20.72 -2.72 -30.02
CA ARG A 221 22.04 -3.21 -30.40
C ARG A 221 22.17 -4.72 -30.39
N TYR A 222 21.35 -5.37 -29.57
CA TYR A 222 21.39 -6.82 -29.42
C TYR A 222 19.98 -7.39 -29.65
N ILE A 223 19.93 -8.49 -30.36
CA ILE A 223 18.72 -9.28 -30.60
C ILE A 223 19.00 -10.67 -30.06
N ALA A 224 18.16 -11.15 -29.14
CA ALA A 224 18.22 -12.49 -28.61
C ALA A 224 16.97 -13.29 -28.99
N THR A 225 17.11 -14.62 -29.08
CA THR A 225 15.96 -15.51 -29.16
C THR A 225 15.41 -15.78 -27.77
N ALA A 226 14.10 -16.04 -27.66
CA ALA A 226 13.44 -16.34 -26.39
C ALA A 226 14.09 -17.53 -25.68
N GLY A 227 14.47 -18.60 -26.39
CA GLY A 227 15.10 -19.77 -25.79
C GLY A 227 16.44 -19.47 -25.10
N LYS A 228 17.35 -18.68 -25.75
CA LYS A 228 18.60 -18.29 -25.13
C LYS A 228 18.43 -17.31 -23.98
N ALA A 229 17.50 -16.38 -24.12
CA ALA A 229 17.18 -15.45 -23.06
C ALA A 229 16.59 -16.17 -21.84
N ALA A 230 15.77 -17.19 -22.05
CA ALA A 230 15.20 -18.01 -20.98
C ALA A 230 16.25 -18.74 -20.15
N GLU A 231 17.22 -19.39 -20.83
CA GLU A 231 18.31 -20.10 -20.16
C GLU A 231 19.12 -19.16 -19.26
N VAL A 232 19.53 -18.01 -19.81
CA VAL A 232 20.34 -17.02 -19.07
C VAL A 232 19.54 -16.35 -17.97
N SER A 233 18.26 -16.01 -18.22
CA SER A 233 17.40 -15.41 -17.22
C SER A 233 17.11 -16.37 -16.08
N GLY A 234 16.81 -17.64 -16.38
CA GLY A 234 16.55 -18.66 -15.37
C GLY A 234 17.75 -18.84 -14.44
N LYS A 235 18.96 -19.01 -14.98
CA LYS A 235 20.18 -19.12 -14.19
C LYS A 235 20.43 -17.87 -13.32
N ARG A 236 20.25 -16.68 -13.88
CA ARG A 236 20.44 -15.43 -13.14
C ARG A 236 19.46 -15.30 -11.99
N LEU A 237 18.17 -15.61 -12.19
CA LEU A 237 17.17 -15.55 -11.16
C LEU A 237 17.42 -16.59 -10.06
N GLU A 238 17.88 -17.78 -10.43
CA GLU A 238 18.28 -18.82 -9.47
C GLU A 238 19.47 -18.37 -8.60
N ASP A 239 20.49 -17.74 -9.22
CA ASP A 239 21.65 -17.16 -8.52
C ASP A 239 21.22 -16.02 -7.57
N GLU A 240 20.17 -15.26 -7.91
CA GLU A 240 19.54 -14.23 -7.07
C GLU A 240 18.58 -14.81 -6.01
N GLY A 241 18.40 -16.14 -5.96
CA GLY A 241 17.50 -16.83 -5.03
C GLY A 241 16.02 -16.71 -5.39
N ILE A 242 15.69 -16.25 -6.59
CA ILE A 242 14.32 -16.07 -7.07
C ILE A 242 13.90 -17.31 -7.85
N ARG A 243 12.88 -18.03 -7.35
CA ARG A 243 12.40 -19.28 -7.94
C ARG A 243 10.97 -19.18 -8.38
N TYR A 244 10.60 -20.00 -9.38
CA TYR A 244 9.24 -20.15 -9.84
C TYR A 244 8.48 -21.10 -8.89
N GLU A 245 7.86 -20.56 -7.85
CA GLU A 245 7.21 -21.32 -6.78
C GLU A 245 5.81 -20.75 -6.47
N PRO A 246 4.90 -21.55 -5.90
CA PRO A 246 3.58 -21.08 -5.49
C PRO A 246 3.68 -19.86 -4.55
N GLY A 247 2.97 -18.79 -4.91
CA GLY A 247 3.00 -17.49 -4.20
C GLY A 247 4.03 -16.49 -4.74
N HIS A 248 5.01 -16.92 -5.55
CA HIS A 248 6.04 -16.06 -6.14
C HIS A 248 6.00 -16.00 -7.68
N HIS A 249 5.00 -16.62 -8.32
CA HIS A 249 4.87 -16.66 -9.78
C HIS A 249 4.95 -15.27 -10.43
N ASN A 250 4.22 -14.29 -9.89
CA ASN A 250 4.18 -12.95 -10.45
C ASN A 250 5.57 -12.27 -10.46
N GLU A 251 6.34 -12.39 -9.39
CA GLU A 251 7.68 -11.80 -9.31
C GLU A 251 8.61 -12.46 -10.32
N TYR A 252 8.62 -13.80 -10.40
CA TYR A 252 9.48 -14.53 -11.33
C TYR A 252 9.15 -14.21 -12.79
N VAL A 253 7.86 -14.21 -13.15
CA VAL A 253 7.37 -13.88 -14.50
C VAL A 253 7.73 -12.45 -14.89
N MET A 254 7.50 -11.49 -13.98
CA MET A 254 7.84 -10.08 -14.20
C MET A 254 9.36 -9.88 -14.39
N ARG A 255 10.18 -10.49 -13.55
CA ARG A 255 11.65 -10.41 -13.65
C ARG A 255 12.16 -11.01 -14.95
N THR A 256 11.60 -12.16 -15.37
CA THR A 256 11.90 -12.80 -16.65
C THR A 256 11.55 -11.88 -17.82
N GLY A 257 10.40 -11.24 -17.80
CA GLY A 257 9.95 -10.30 -18.84
C GLY A 257 10.88 -9.09 -18.97
N TYR A 258 11.34 -8.50 -17.87
CA TYR A 258 12.33 -7.42 -17.88
C TYR A 258 13.66 -7.87 -18.47
N LEU A 259 14.16 -9.06 -18.13
CA LEU A 259 15.40 -9.58 -18.67
C LEU A 259 15.28 -9.85 -20.19
N PHE A 260 14.16 -10.36 -20.65
CA PHE A 260 13.91 -10.57 -22.09
C PHE A 260 13.93 -9.24 -22.84
N ASN A 261 13.30 -8.20 -22.32
CA ASN A 261 13.35 -6.86 -22.90
C ASN A 261 14.79 -6.33 -22.94
N LEU A 262 15.55 -6.43 -21.85
CA LEU A 262 16.94 -6.01 -21.77
C LEU A 262 17.83 -6.74 -22.78
N TYR A 263 17.59 -8.03 -23.02
CA TYR A 263 18.36 -8.85 -23.98
C TYR A 263 17.87 -8.68 -25.42
N GLY A 264 16.81 -7.91 -25.68
CA GLY A 264 16.29 -7.61 -27.00
C GLY A 264 15.53 -8.75 -27.67
N VAL A 265 14.82 -9.57 -26.87
CA VAL A 265 13.85 -10.54 -27.43
C VAL A 265 12.67 -9.75 -27.99
N PRO A 266 12.23 -9.98 -29.24
CA PRO A 266 11.03 -9.32 -29.76
C PRO A 266 9.81 -9.59 -28.88
N GLU A 267 8.98 -8.57 -28.57
CA GLU A 267 7.85 -8.68 -27.66
C GLU A 267 6.92 -9.84 -28.00
N ALA A 268 6.54 -9.98 -29.27
CA ALA A 268 5.65 -11.06 -29.72
C ALA A 268 6.24 -12.46 -29.47
N GLU A 269 7.55 -12.64 -29.66
CA GLU A 269 8.25 -13.90 -29.39
C GLU A 269 8.34 -14.16 -27.88
N ALA A 270 8.63 -13.11 -27.09
CA ALA A 270 8.73 -13.18 -25.65
C ALA A 270 7.40 -13.58 -25.00
N VAL A 271 6.30 -12.96 -25.43
CA VAL A 271 4.95 -13.25 -24.94
C VAL A 271 4.53 -14.68 -25.31
N ALA A 272 4.74 -15.09 -26.56
CA ALA A 272 4.41 -16.45 -27.01
C ALA A 272 5.15 -17.51 -26.19
N TRP A 273 6.45 -17.33 -25.99
CA TRP A 273 7.26 -18.22 -25.17
C TRP A 273 6.78 -18.25 -23.70
N ALA A 274 6.49 -17.08 -23.12
CA ALA A 274 6.11 -16.99 -21.72
C ALA A 274 4.74 -17.64 -21.43
N VAL A 275 3.77 -17.48 -22.32
CA VAL A 275 2.45 -18.12 -22.21
C VAL A 275 2.57 -19.64 -22.19
N GLU A 276 3.47 -20.21 -22.98
CA GLU A 276 3.76 -21.64 -22.98
C GLU A 276 4.53 -22.08 -21.73
N ALA A 277 5.58 -21.34 -21.36
CA ALA A 277 6.47 -21.68 -20.25
C ALA A 277 5.80 -21.56 -18.86
N PHE A 278 4.87 -20.64 -18.69
CA PHE A 278 4.17 -20.34 -17.43
C PHE A 278 2.66 -20.60 -17.52
N ALA A 279 2.25 -21.66 -18.22
CA ALA A 279 0.86 -21.97 -18.49
C ALA A 279 0.00 -22.12 -17.22
N ASP A 280 0.59 -22.59 -16.12
CA ASP A 280 -0.03 -22.75 -14.81
C ASP A 280 -0.35 -21.43 -14.09
N TYR A 281 0.32 -20.32 -14.45
CA TYR A 281 0.03 -19.00 -13.90
C TYR A 281 -1.15 -18.30 -14.61
N GLY A 282 -1.60 -18.84 -15.73
CA GLY A 282 -2.71 -18.33 -16.55
C GLY A 282 -2.27 -17.37 -17.65
N ALA A 283 -2.68 -17.68 -18.88
CA ALA A 283 -2.22 -16.98 -20.09
C ALA A 283 -2.44 -15.46 -20.04
N GLU A 284 -3.60 -14.99 -19.58
CA GLU A 284 -3.93 -13.56 -19.49
C GLU A 284 -2.98 -12.81 -18.52
N ASN A 285 -2.66 -13.43 -17.36
CA ASN A 285 -1.75 -12.84 -16.37
C ASN A 285 -0.34 -12.74 -16.94
N VAL A 286 0.13 -13.82 -17.58
CA VAL A 286 1.46 -13.87 -18.21
C VAL A 286 1.59 -12.83 -19.30
N GLU A 287 0.62 -12.77 -20.22
CA GLU A 287 0.62 -11.81 -21.33
C GLU A 287 0.63 -10.36 -20.83
N SER A 288 -0.26 -10.03 -19.89
CA SER A 288 -0.33 -8.70 -19.29
C SER A 288 0.98 -8.31 -18.60
N THR A 289 1.61 -9.23 -17.86
CA THR A 289 2.86 -9.01 -17.17
C THR A 289 4.01 -8.76 -18.15
N PHE A 290 4.17 -9.61 -19.18
CA PHE A 290 5.21 -9.45 -20.17
C PHE A 290 5.06 -8.18 -20.98
N ARG A 291 3.87 -7.84 -21.46
CA ARG A 291 3.61 -6.57 -22.16
C ARG A 291 3.99 -5.36 -21.31
N SER A 292 3.73 -5.39 -20.01
CA SER A 292 4.10 -4.31 -19.09
C SER A 292 5.62 -4.13 -18.99
N CYS A 293 6.39 -5.21 -19.08
CA CYS A 293 7.86 -5.18 -19.06
C CYS A 293 8.46 -4.56 -20.32
N TYR A 294 7.74 -4.55 -21.44
CA TYR A 294 8.17 -3.96 -22.72
C TYR A 294 7.77 -2.49 -22.89
N ALA A 295 7.01 -1.90 -21.96
CA ALA A 295 6.68 -0.48 -21.99
C ALA A 295 7.90 0.45 -21.90
N GLY A 296 9.05 -0.05 -21.49
CA GLY A 296 10.34 0.65 -21.48
C GLY A 296 11.14 0.45 -22.78
N GLU A 297 10.70 1.04 -23.90
CA GLU A 297 11.37 0.92 -25.22
C GLU A 297 12.85 1.31 -25.21
N GLU A 298 13.27 2.24 -24.33
CA GLU A 298 14.65 2.70 -24.21
C GLU A 298 15.63 1.62 -23.72
N GLU A 299 15.13 0.59 -23.05
CA GLU A 299 15.91 -0.48 -22.45
C GLU A 299 16.00 -1.72 -23.35
N HIS A 300 15.17 -1.78 -24.41
CA HIS A 300 15.13 -2.94 -25.31
C HIS A 300 16.49 -3.18 -25.97
N GLY A 301 17.01 -4.41 -25.83
CA GLY A 301 18.29 -4.82 -26.40
C GLY A 301 19.50 -4.05 -25.88
N SER A 302 19.41 -3.45 -24.70
CA SER A 302 20.48 -2.66 -24.09
C SER A 302 21.62 -3.51 -23.49
N VAL A 303 21.37 -4.79 -23.22
CA VAL A 303 22.29 -5.73 -22.58
C VAL A 303 22.57 -6.91 -23.53
N ARG A 304 23.85 -7.23 -23.73
CA ARG A 304 24.24 -8.42 -24.48
C ARG A 304 24.10 -9.67 -23.64
N LEU A 305 23.50 -10.74 -24.21
CA LEU A 305 23.53 -12.05 -23.55
C LEU A 305 24.97 -12.48 -23.25
N PRO A 306 25.25 -13.01 -22.07
CA PRO A 306 26.51 -13.67 -21.76
C PRO A 306 26.82 -14.78 -22.79
N ARG A 307 28.08 -14.97 -23.10
CA ARG A 307 28.51 -16.03 -24.03
C ARG A 307 28.48 -17.38 -23.33
#